data_a23e0de6c5c59e4899dcbfe4351763bf
#
_entry.id   a23e0de6c5c59e4899dcbfe4351763bf
#
_cell.length_a   1.000
_cell.length_b   1.000
_cell.length_c   1.000
_cell.angle_alpha   90.00
_cell.angle_beta   90.00
_cell.angle_gamma   90.00
#
_symmetry.space_group_name_H-M   'P 1'
#
loop_
_entity.id
_entity.type
_entity.pdbx_description
1 polymer ?
#
loop_
_entity_poly.entity_id
_entity_poly.type
_entity_poly.pdbx_seq_one_letter_code
_entity_poly.pdbx_strand_id
1 'polypeptide(L)'
;LNTKLTEQNVNGINLHVIETNKYKTNTIVLHIRTPLNKETVTKRALLPYILQSGTETFPSRLEIRSYLDELYGATLGVDVSKKGENQILSFRMDVANEKYLKDKTPLLEETIKLLAEILLKPTKENNAFESSIVNNEKRNLSQRIQSIFDDKIRYANMRITEEMCKDEPYGLSVWGYEEEITAVTPEQIYEEYQAMLVNDDIDLYIVGDVQTEEISKLVEKYFIFPGNRLTRDRKEVSVNSNQKVEKENEIFEEQDIKQGKLHIGFRTATTYNDEDYFAMQMFNGLFGGFSHSKLFINVREKASLAYYASSRYESHKGILMVMSGIEFTNYSQAVTIIKEQLKSMQSGDFTEKEIEQTKAVIKNQILETVDVARGYVELLHHNAIATKKRTIDDWLTGIDQVTKEDIVKVGQKVQLDTIYFLKGKGEK
;
A
#
# COMPACT_ATOMS: atom_id res chain seq x y z
N LEU A 1 12.24 -18.50 14.44
CA LEU A 1 11.75 -17.27 15.07
C LEU A 1 10.70 -17.66 16.10
N ASN A 2 10.90 -17.34 17.40
CA ASN A 2 9.86 -17.53 18.43
C ASN A 2 8.77 -16.45 18.22
N THR A 3 7.99 -16.61 17.14
CA THR A 3 6.91 -15.71 16.80
C THR A 3 5.65 -16.54 16.61
N LYS A 4 4.62 -16.25 17.39
CA LYS A 4 3.34 -16.93 17.32
C LYS A 4 2.31 -15.95 16.78
N LEU A 5 1.67 -16.30 15.66
CA LEU A 5 0.53 -15.57 15.09
C LEU A 5 -0.76 -16.21 15.57
N THR A 6 -1.66 -15.42 16.10
CA THR A 6 -3.04 -15.81 16.41
C THR A 6 -4.01 -14.88 15.69
N GLU A 7 -4.95 -15.46 14.97
CA GLU A 7 -6.01 -14.73 14.26
C GLU A 7 -7.36 -15.08 14.86
N GLN A 8 -8.18 -14.07 15.17
CA GLN A 8 -9.52 -14.25 15.71
C GLN A 8 -10.43 -13.07 15.37
N ASN A 9 -11.73 -13.24 15.46
CA ASN A 9 -12.66 -12.13 15.32
C ASN A 9 -13.16 -11.68 16.70
N VAL A 10 -13.02 -10.38 16.99
CA VAL A 10 -13.47 -9.76 18.24
C VAL A 10 -14.30 -8.53 17.89
N ASN A 11 -15.55 -8.50 18.28
CA ASN A 11 -16.50 -7.40 18.01
C ASN A 11 -16.58 -7.01 16.52
N GLY A 12 -16.38 -7.96 15.60
CA GLY A 12 -16.38 -7.72 14.16
C GLY A 12 -15.06 -7.15 13.61
N ILE A 13 -14.00 -7.12 14.41
CA ILE A 13 -12.62 -6.83 13.99
C ILE A 13 -11.88 -8.15 13.74
N ASN A 14 -11.14 -8.24 12.65
CA ASN A 14 -10.17 -9.30 12.45
C ASN A 14 -8.90 -8.94 13.25
N LEU A 15 -8.75 -9.54 14.42
CA LEU A 15 -7.60 -9.32 15.30
C LEU A 15 -6.49 -10.30 14.96
N HIS A 16 -5.29 -9.76 14.68
CA HIS A 16 -4.05 -10.48 14.41
C HIS A 16 -3.03 -10.15 15.50
N VAL A 17 -2.76 -11.08 16.40
CA VAL A 17 -1.78 -10.91 17.47
C VAL A 17 -0.50 -11.66 17.11
N ILE A 18 0.61 -10.94 17.06
CA ILE A 18 1.94 -11.47 16.79
C ILE A 18 2.74 -11.39 18.08
N GLU A 19 2.74 -12.48 18.84
CA GLU A 19 3.50 -12.62 20.07
C GLU A 19 4.97 -12.84 19.74
N THR A 20 5.82 -11.90 20.15
CA THR A 20 7.29 -11.99 19.96
C THR A 20 8.02 -11.10 20.94
N ASN A 21 9.11 -11.58 21.50
CA ASN A 21 10.01 -10.82 22.39
C ASN A 21 11.16 -10.13 21.64
N LYS A 22 11.10 -10.10 20.31
CA LYS A 22 12.12 -9.50 19.44
C LYS A 22 12.22 -7.99 19.61
N TYR A 23 11.09 -7.34 19.90
CA TYR A 23 10.99 -5.88 19.96
C TYR A 23 10.80 -5.40 21.40
N LYS A 24 11.34 -4.21 21.69
CA LYS A 24 11.14 -3.52 22.99
C LYS A 24 9.94 -2.58 22.98
N THR A 25 9.28 -2.47 21.83
CA THR A 25 8.08 -1.69 21.63
C THR A 25 6.94 -2.60 21.21
N ASN A 26 5.71 -2.16 21.45
CA ASN A 26 4.52 -2.75 20.88
C ASN A 26 4.10 -1.89 19.69
N THR A 27 3.83 -2.53 18.55
CA THR A 27 3.31 -1.89 17.33
C THR A 27 1.86 -2.29 17.13
N ILE A 28 0.99 -1.31 16.99
CA ILE A 28 -0.45 -1.47 16.76
C ILE A 28 -0.76 -0.86 15.41
N VAL A 29 -1.38 -1.64 14.51
CA VAL A 29 -1.79 -1.15 13.19
C VAL A 29 -3.25 -1.52 12.95
N LEU A 30 -4.08 -0.52 12.70
CA LEU A 30 -5.46 -0.68 12.31
C LEU A 30 -5.60 -0.34 10.83
N HIS A 31 -6.06 -1.29 10.02
CA HIS A 31 -6.42 -1.08 8.63
C HIS A 31 -7.92 -1.17 8.45
N ILE A 32 -8.52 -0.17 7.81
CA ILE A 32 -9.92 -0.15 7.42
C ILE A 32 -9.96 -0.18 5.90
N ARG A 33 -10.58 -1.22 5.35
CA ARG A 33 -10.53 -1.54 3.95
C ARG A 33 -11.91 -1.56 3.32
N THR A 34 -12.01 -0.93 2.13
CA THR A 34 -13.19 -0.98 1.28
C THR A 34 -12.80 -1.01 -0.19
N PRO A 35 -13.62 -1.54 -1.12
CA PRO A 35 -13.41 -1.37 -2.55
C PRO A 35 -13.32 0.10 -2.94
N LEU A 36 -12.40 0.43 -3.87
CA LEU A 36 -12.29 1.77 -4.43
C LEU A 36 -13.61 2.15 -5.13
N ASN A 37 -14.13 3.33 -4.78
CA ASN A 37 -15.36 3.87 -5.35
C ASN A 37 -15.21 5.37 -5.57
N LYS A 38 -15.53 5.86 -6.76
CA LYS A 38 -15.40 7.27 -7.13
C LYS A 38 -16.24 8.20 -6.24
N GLU A 39 -17.44 7.77 -5.83
CA GLU A 39 -18.36 8.59 -5.03
C GLU A 39 -17.89 8.80 -3.57
N THR A 40 -17.02 7.90 -3.07
CA THR A 40 -16.59 7.91 -1.67
C THR A 40 -15.11 8.20 -1.48
N VAL A 41 -14.27 7.97 -2.50
CA VAL A 41 -12.80 8.02 -2.39
C VAL A 41 -12.28 9.34 -1.79
N THR A 42 -12.83 10.49 -2.19
CA THR A 42 -12.42 11.82 -1.69
C THR A 42 -12.84 12.04 -0.24
N LYS A 43 -14.08 11.67 0.12
CA LYS A 43 -14.56 11.74 1.51
C LYS A 43 -13.72 10.87 2.42
N ARG A 44 -13.43 9.64 1.98
CA ARG A 44 -12.64 8.68 2.72
C ARG A 44 -11.18 9.09 2.88
N ALA A 45 -10.60 9.76 1.89
CA ALA A 45 -9.25 10.30 1.99
C ALA A 45 -9.08 11.35 3.11
N LEU A 46 -10.15 12.02 3.53
CA LEU A 46 -10.16 12.97 4.62
C LEU A 46 -10.29 12.30 6.00
N LEU A 47 -10.96 11.14 6.08
CA LEU A 47 -11.35 10.51 7.35
C LEU A 47 -10.19 10.28 8.33
N PRO A 48 -9.05 9.64 7.98
CA PRO A 48 -8.00 9.37 8.95
C PRO A 48 -7.43 10.64 9.56
N TYR A 49 -7.37 11.71 8.78
CA TYR A 49 -6.81 12.99 9.20
C TYR A 49 -7.78 13.79 10.09
N ILE A 50 -9.07 13.69 9.83
CA ILE A 50 -10.13 14.26 10.69
C ILE A 50 -10.16 13.48 12.01
N LEU A 51 -10.18 12.15 11.98
CA LEU A 51 -10.26 11.32 13.16
C LEU A 51 -9.07 11.50 14.12
N GLN A 52 -7.85 11.70 13.61
CA GLN A 52 -6.68 12.00 14.45
C GLN A 52 -6.64 13.44 14.98
N SER A 53 -7.57 14.29 14.59
CA SER A 53 -7.53 15.72 14.95
C SER A 53 -8.20 16.03 16.28
N GLY A 54 -9.01 15.10 16.83
CA GLY A 54 -9.61 15.24 18.15
C GLY A 54 -10.59 14.13 18.47
N THR A 55 -10.74 13.86 19.76
CA THR A 55 -11.70 12.90 20.31
C THR A 55 -12.59 13.58 21.35
N GLU A 56 -13.60 12.88 21.87
CA GLU A 56 -14.45 13.40 22.96
C GLU A 56 -13.64 13.69 24.23
N THR A 57 -12.59 12.91 24.53
CA THR A 57 -11.70 13.12 25.71
C THR A 57 -10.57 14.11 25.41
N PHE A 58 -10.03 14.10 24.21
CA PHE A 58 -8.93 14.93 23.74
C PHE A 58 -9.38 15.75 22.54
N PRO A 59 -10.08 16.89 22.74
CA PRO A 59 -10.77 17.61 21.66
C PRO A 59 -9.86 18.23 20.59
N SER A 60 -8.54 18.22 20.78
CA SER A 60 -7.59 18.78 19.83
C SER A 60 -6.41 17.86 19.54
N ARG A 61 -5.77 18.05 18.37
CA ARG A 61 -4.52 17.36 18.02
C ARG A 61 -3.40 17.63 19.02
N LEU A 62 -3.37 18.80 19.64
CA LEU A 62 -2.37 19.13 20.64
C LEU A 62 -2.55 18.28 21.90
N GLU A 63 -3.79 18.07 22.35
CA GLU A 63 -4.08 17.25 23.54
C GLU A 63 -3.79 15.76 23.27
N ILE A 64 -4.14 15.26 22.10
CA ILE A 64 -3.75 13.88 21.68
C ILE A 64 -2.24 13.75 21.71
N ARG A 65 -1.50 14.74 21.17
CA ARG A 65 -0.04 14.71 21.14
C ARG A 65 0.56 14.78 22.54
N SER A 66 0.04 15.67 23.42
CA SER A 66 0.49 15.74 24.81
C SER A 66 0.27 14.41 25.53
N TYR A 67 -0.87 13.77 25.30
CA TYR A 67 -1.14 12.47 25.90
C TYR A 67 -0.20 11.36 25.36
N LEU A 68 0.11 11.38 24.08
CA LEU A 68 1.12 10.46 23.49
C LEU A 68 2.51 10.68 24.10
N ASP A 69 2.90 11.93 24.40
CA ASP A 69 4.15 12.23 25.08
C ASP A 69 4.15 11.70 26.52
N GLU A 70 3.02 11.75 27.24
CA GLU A 70 2.84 11.14 28.57
C GLU A 70 2.93 9.60 28.50
N LEU A 71 2.57 8.99 27.38
CA LEU A 71 2.75 7.55 27.11
C LEU A 71 4.19 7.23 26.65
N TYR A 72 5.18 7.87 27.24
CA TYR A 72 6.61 7.69 26.94
C TYR A 72 6.96 7.96 25.46
N GLY A 73 6.35 8.95 24.87
CA GLY A 73 6.59 9.33 23.48
C GLY A 73 6.00 8.34 22.49
N ALA A 74 4.87 7.74 22.81
CA ALA A 74 4.11 6.94 21.85
C ALA A 74 3.82 7.73 20.57
N THR A 75 3.77 7.05 19.45
CA THR A 75 3.52 7.72 18.15
C THR A 75 2.18 7.32 17.57
N LEU A 76 1.54 8.27 16.88
CA LEU A 76 0.37 8.03 16.05
C LEU A 76 0.65 8.53 14.64
N GLY A 77 0.49 7.66 13.66
CA GLY A 77 0.55 8.01 12.25
C GLY A 77 -0.68 7.50 11.53
N VAL A 78 -1.18 8.29 10.59
CA VAL A 78 -2.30 7.90 9.73
C VAL A 78 -1.90 8.02 8.27
N ASP A 79 -2.46 7.17 7.42
CA ASP A 79 -2.19 7.16 5.99
C ASP A 79 -3.39 6.64 5.20
N VAL A 80 -3.41 6.97 3.91
CA VAL A 80 -4.37 6.46 2.93
C VAL A 80 -3.59 5.85 1.78
N SER A 81 -3.88 4.60 1.49
CA SER A 81 -3.21 3.85 0.43
C SER A 81 -4.19 3.00 -0.36
N LYS A 82 -3.72 2.38 -1.44
CA LYS A 82 -4.47 1.33 -2.14
C LYS A 82 -3.62 0.06 -2.29
N LYS A 83 -4.29 -1.07 -2.26
CA LYS A 83 -3.70 -2.38 -2.55
C LYS A 83 -4.70 -3.18 -3.38
N GLY A 84 -4.32 -3.49 -4.63
CA GLY A 84 -5.31 -3.90 -5.61
C GLY A 84 -6.43 -2.86 -5.74
N GLU A 85 -7.65 -3.29 -5.88
CA GLU A 85 -8.83 -2.40 -6.02
C GLU A 85 -9.46 -1.99 -4.68
N ASN A 86 -8.67 -1.98 -3.59
CA ASN A 86 -9.13 -1.55 -2.29
C ASN A 86 -8.46 -0.24 -1.86
N GLN A 87 -9.24 0.69 -1.31
CA GLN A 87 -8.75 1.82 -0.52
C GLN A 87 -8.57 1.38 0.92
N ILE A 88 -7.43 1.75 1.52
CA ILE A 88 -7.04 1.36 2.87
C ILE A 88 -6.76 2.62 3.67
N LEU A 89 -7.50 2.79 4.76
CA LEU A 89 -7.23 3.79 5.78
C LEU A 89 -6.41 3.12 6.88
N SER A 90 -5.25 3.66 7.18
CA SER A 90 -4.31 3.08 8.14
C SER A 90 -4.12 4.00 9.34
N PHE A 91 -4.20 3.42 10.53
CA PHE A 91 -3.82 4.06 11.80
C PHE A 91 -2.74 3.21 12.42
N ARG A 92 -1.63 3.83 12.78
CA ARG A 92 -0.48 3.12 13.34
C ARG A 92 -0.01 3.81 14.59
N MET A 93 0.19 3.00 15.63
CA MET A 93 0.77 3.45 16.88
C MET A 93 1.96 2.57 17.26
N ASP A 94 3.01 3.19 17.77
CA ASP A 94 4.13 2.49 18.39
C ASP A 94 4.29 3.03 19.82
N VAL A 95 4.40 2.12 20.78
CA VAL A 95 4.55 2.45 22.20
C VAL A 95 5.60 1.57 22.85
N ALA A 96 6.33 2.12 23.81
CA ALA A 96 7.27 1.34 24.63
C ALA A 96 6.54 0.18 25.33
N ASN A 97 7.18 -0.98 25.41
CA ASN A 97 6.63 -2.07 26.21
C ASN A 97 6.95 -1.81 27.69
N GLU A 98 5.93 -1.71 28.54
CA GLU A 98 6.03 -1.40 29.97
C GLU A 98 6.90 -2.39 30.76
N LYS A 99 7.11 -3.61 30.25
CA LYS A 99 8.02 -4.60 30.86
C LYS A 99 9.46 -4.09 30.97
N TYR A 100 9.86 -3.15 30.13
CA TYR A 100 11.21 -2.58 30.08
C TYR A 100 11.33 -1.25 30.83
N LEU A 101 10.25 -0.77 31.44
CA LEU A 101 10.21 0.49 32.17
C LEU A 101 10.19 0.26 33.69
N LYS A 102 10.64 1.26 34.44
CA LYS A 102 10.59 1.21 35.93
C LYS A 102 9.19 1.44 36.48
N ASP A 103 8.42 2.20 35.76
CA ASP A 103 7.03 2.54 35.99
C ASP A 103 6.16 1.42 35.39
N LYS A 104 5.04 1.15 36.04
CA LYS A 104 4.10 0.10 35.64
C LYS A 104 2.82 0.67 35.03
N THR A 105 2.91 1.86 34.43
CA THR A 105 1.80 2.44 33.67
C THR A 105 1.41 1.46 32.55
N PRO A 106 0.14 1.09 32.38
CA PRO A 106 -0.30 0.11 31.39
C PRO A 106 -0.33 0.73 29.98
N LEU A 107 0.87 1.01 29.44
CA LEU A 107 1.05 1.78 28.19
C LEU A 107 0.33 1.16 27.01
N LEU A 108 0.36 -0.16 26.89
CA LEU A 108 -0.31 -0.87 25.80
C LEU A 108 -1.84 -0.71 25.89
N GLU A 109 -2.41 -0.87 27.10
CA GLU A 109 -3.84 -0.70 27.33
C GLU A 109 -4.28 0.74 27.00
N GLU A 110 -3.56 1.75 27.50
CA GLU A 110 -3.90 3.16 27.24
C GLU A 110 -3.74 3.52 25.74
N THR A 111 -2.78 2.92 25.04
CA THR A 111 -2.62 3.10 23.58
C THR A 111 -3.75 2.46 22.79
N ILE A 112 -4.18 1.25 23.15
CA ILE A 112 -5.34 0.56 22.53
C ILE A 112 -6.62 1.35 22.78
N LYS A 113 -6.82 1.85 24.01
CA LYS A 113 -7.96 2.69 24.38
C LYS A 113 -7.99 3.99 23.58
N LEU A 114 -6.85 4.69 23.43
CA LEU A 114 -6.76 5.89 22.62
C LEU A 114 -7.09 5.61 21.15
N LEU A 115 -6.57 4.52 20.57
CA LEU A 115 -6.87 4.15 19.18
C LEU A 115 -8.37 3.87 18.99
N ALA A 116 -8.99 3.15 19.94
CA ALA A 116 -10.43 2.90 19.92
C ALA A 116 -11.22 4.21 20.02
N GLU A 117 -10.78 5.15 20.86
CA GLU A 117 -11.42 6.45 21.01
C GLU A 117 -11.30 7.31 19.75
N ILE A 118 -10.12 7.36 19.13
CA ILE A 118 -9.89 8.02 17.84
C ILE A 118 -10.86 7.51 16.78
N LEU A 119 -11.04 6.18 16.73
CA LEU A 119 -11.93 5.58 15.74
C LEU A 119 -13.41 5.78 16.06
N LEU A 120 -13.83 5.63 17.32
CA LEU A 120 -15.24 5.47 17.70
C LEU A 120 -15.85 6.71 18.34
N LYS A 121 -15.03 7.63 18.85
CA LYS A 121 -15.47 8.83 19.58
C LYS A 121 -14.77 10.11 19.09
N PRO A 122 -14.78 10.38 17.76
CA PRO A 122 -14.16 11.59 17.24
C PRO A 122 -14.92 12.84 17.72
N THR A 123 -14.22 13.97 17.76
CA THR A 123 -14.85 15.27 18.00
C THR A 123 -15.89 15.56 16.92
N LYS A 124 -17.11 15.89 17.35
CA LYS A 124 -18.25 16.13 16.46
C LYS A 124 -19.18 17.18 17.04
N GLU A 125 -19.94 17.82 16.17
CA GLU A 125 -21.04 18.73 16.52
C GLU A 125 -22.33 18.16 15.92
N ASN A 126 -23.27 17.75 16.77
CA ASN A 126 -24.51 17.08 16.35
C ASN A 126 -24.19 15.80 15.49
N ASN A 127 -24.67 15.78 14.23
CA ASN A 127 -24.44 14.70 13.27
C ASN A 127 -23.42 15.09 12.18
N ALA A 128 -22.41 15.88 12.53
CA ALA A 128 -21.36 16.32 11.62
C ALA A 128 -20.00 16.36 12.32
N PHE A 129 -18.92 16.29 11.57
CA PHE A 129 -17.61 16.66 12.08
C PHE A 129 -17.51 18.16 12.27
N GLU A 130 -16.68 18.61 13.23
CA GLU A 130 -16.45 20.04 13.46
C GLU A 130 -15.92 20.73 12.19
N SER A 131 -16.61 21.78 11.75
CA SER A 131 -16.31 22.48 10.50
C SER A 131 -14.89 23.03 10.43
N SER A 132 -14.32 23.46 11.56
CA SER A 132 -12.96 23.97 11.63
C SER A 132 -11.92 22.89 11.32
N ILE A 133 -12.11 21.68 11.86
CA ILE A 133 -11.27 20.50 11.59
C ILE A 133 -11.38 20.11 10.13
N VAL A 134 -12.62 19.97 9.63
CA VAL A 134 -12.86 19.59 8.22
C VAL A 134 -12.21 20.57 7.25
N ASN A 135 -12.37 21.88 7.47
CA ASN A 135 -11.79 22.90 6.59
C ASN A 135 -10.25 22.88 6.62
N ASN A 136 -9.65 22.59 7.77
CA ASN A 136 -8.21 22.41 7.88
C ASN A 136 -7.73 21.18 7.09
N GLU A 137 -8.40 20.05 7.25
CA GLU A 137 -7.99 18.83 6.57
C GLU A 137 -8.28 18.85 5.05
N LYS A 138 -9.30 19.55 4.61
CA LYS A 138 -9.51 19.85 3.18
C LYS A 138 -8.32 20.61 2.58
N ARG A 139 -7.84 21.68 3.24
CA ARG A 139 -6.65 22.41 2.79
C ARG A 139 -5.41 21.53 2.77
N ASN A 140 -5.22 20.70 3.81
CA ASN A 140 -4.10 19.78 3.89
C ASN A 140 -4.17 18.72 2.76
N LEU A 141 -5.35 18.21 2.44
CA LEU A 141 -5.54 17.25 1.35
C LEU A 141 -5.28 17.88 -0.02
N SER A 142 -5.77 19.11 -0.27
CA SER A 142 -5.43 19.86 -1.50
C SER A 142 -3.92 20.04 -1.65
N GLN A 143 -3.22 20.41 -0.58
CA GLN A 143 -1.75 20.54 -0.61
C GLN A 143 -1.05 19.20 -0.89
N ARG A 144 -1.55 18.09 -0.35
CA ARG A 144 -1.00 16.75 -0.66
C ARG A 144 -1.19 16.39 -2.12
N ILE A 145 -2.37 16.60 -2.68
CA ILE A 145 -2.65 16.37 -4.09
C ILE A 145 -1.74 17.25 -4.94
N GLN A 146 -1.62 18.55 -4.61
CA GLN A 146 -0.74 19.46 -5.30
C GLN A 146 0.74 19.01 -5.25
N SER A 147 1.19 18.47 -4.12
CA SER A 147 2.57 17.97 -3.99
C SER A 147 2.88 16.79 -4.93
N ILE A 148 1.86 16.04 -5.38
CA ILE A 148 2.03 14.99 -6.40
C ILE A 148 2.35 15.62 -7.76
N PHE A 149 1.72 16.74 -8.10
CA PHE A 149 2.02 17.47 -9.34
C PHE A 149 3.45 18.03 -9.36
N ASP A 150 3.99 18.39 -8.21
CA ASP A 150 5.37 18.90 -8.08
C ASP A 150 6.40 17.79 -8.21
N ASP A 151 6.12 16.58 -7.69
CA ASP A 151 6.95 15.39 -7.87
C ASP A 151 6.63 14.70 -9.19
N LYS A 152 7.42 14.99 -10.22
CA LYS A 152 7.18 14.51 -11.59
C LYS A 152 7.25 12.99 -11.76
N ILE A 153 7.92 12.27 -10.86
CA ILE A 153 7.92 10.80 -10.86
C ILE A 153 6.57 10.28 -10.33
N ARG A 154 6.12 10.83 -9.20
CA ARG A 154 4.80 10.48 -8.63
C ARG A 154 3.68 10.87 -9.57
N TYR A 155 3.76 12.05 -10.18
CA TYR A 155 2.81 12.49 -11.18
C TYR A 155 2.71 11.52 -12.35
N ALA A 156 3.84 11.15 -12.96
CA ALA A 156 3.87 10.20 -14.07
C ALA A 156 3.34 8.80 -13.67
N ASN A 157 3.63 8.34 -12.45
CA ASN A 157 3.05 7.10 -11.92
C ASN A 157 1.53 7.17 -11.74
N MET A 158 1.01 8.30 -11.28
CA MET A 158 -0.43 8.54 -11.17
C MET A 158 -1.07 8.52 -12.56
N ARG A 159 -0.53 9.31 -13.49
CA ARG A 159 -1.08 9.45 -14.84
C ARG A 159 -1.11 8.15 -15.63
N ILE A 160 0.00 7.38 -15.63
CA ILE A 160 -0.01 6.08 -16.32
C ILE A 160 -1.03 5.13 -15.69
N THR A 161 -1.21 5.15 -14.35
CA THR A 161 -2.18 4.31 -13.67
C THR A 161 -3.62 4.70 -14.05
N GLU A 162 -3.93 5.99 -14.10
CA GLU A 162 -5.23 6.52 -14.52
C GLU A 162 -5.55 6.13 -15.98
N GLU A 163 -4.60 6.30 -16.89
CA GLU A 163 -4.78 6.01 -18.30
C GLU A 163 -4.90 4.50 -18.60
N MET A 164 -4.02 3.70 -17.98
CA MET A 164 -4.01 2.24 -18.13
C MET A 164 -5.27 1.60 -17.54
N CYS A 165 -5.77 2.15 -16.44
CA CYS A 165 -6.89 1.60 -15.67
C CYS A 165 -8.11 2.51 -15.66
N LYS A 166 -8.33 3.34 -16.72
CA LYS A 166 -9.40 4.35 -16.77
C LYS A 166 -10.81 3.79 -16.55
N ASP A 167 -11.06 2.55 -16.96
CA ASP A 167 -12.33 1.85 -16.83
C ASP A 167 -12.37 0.87 -15.66
N GLU A 168 -11.39 0.96 -14.76
CA GLU A 168 -11.22 0.05 -13.61
C GLU A 168 -11.12 0.86 -12.29
N PRO A 169 -11.61 0.31 -11.17
CA PRO A 169 -11.48 1.00 -9.87
C PRO A 169 -10.03 1.35 -9.51
N TYR A 170 -9.06 0.54 -9.95
CA TYR A 170 -7.64 0.80 -9.70
C TYR A 170 -7.14 2.12 -10.30
N GLY A 171 -7.76 2.63 -11.36
CA GLY A 171 -7.46 3.94 -11.95
C GLY A 171 -7.79 5.13 -11.05
N LEU A 172 -8.66 4.95 -10.04
CA LEU A 172 -9.02 6.02 -9.12
C LEU A 172 -7.84 6.46 -8.26
N SER A 173 -7.72 7.78 -8.08
CA SER A 173 -6.79 8.36 -7.13
C SER A 173 -7.20 8.00 -5.71
N VAL A 174 -6.28 7.44 -4.93
CA VAL A 174 -6.53 7.09 -3.51
C VAL A 174 -6.79 8.33 -2.64
N TRP A 175 -6.27 9.48 -3.06
CA TRP A 175 -6.45 10.77 -2.38
C TRP A 175 -7.71 11.51 -2.81
N GLY A 176 -8.49 10.95 -3.75
CA GLY A 176 -9.62 11.63 -4.36
C GLY A 176 -9.20 12.71 -5.35
N TYR A 177 -10.06 13.72 -5.52
CA TYR A 177 -9.94 14.73 -6.56
C TYR A 177 -10.11 16.13 -5.98
N GLU A 178 -9.25 17.07 -6.40
CA GLU A 178 -9.22 18.43 -5.85
C GLU A 178 -10.55 19.18 -6.06
N GLU A 179 -11.17 18.98 -7.22
CA GLU A 179 -12.46 19.59 -7.54
C GLU A 179 -13.60 19.12 -6.61
N GLU A 180 -13.51 17.91 -6.07
CA GLU A 180 -14.52 17.35 -5.15
C GLU A 180 -14.32 17.85 -3.71
N ILE A 181 -13.07 18.16 -3.29
CA ILE A 181 -12.76 18.55 -1.92
C ILE A 181 -13.58 19.77 -1.47
N THR A 182 -13.75 20.76 -2.35
CA THR A 182 -14.52 21.97 -2.05
C THR A 182 -15.99 21.69 -1.80
N ALA A 183 -16.58 20.77 -2.56
CA ALA A 183 -18.01 20.46 -2.53
C ALA A 183 -18.44 19.56 -1.36
N VAL A 184 -17.52 18.75 -0.81
CA VAL A 184 -17.84 17.82 0.29
C VAL A 184 -18.12 18.58 1.58
N THR A 185 -19.23 18.25 2.28
CA THR A 185 -19.61 18.91 3.54
C THR A 185 -19.22 18.08 4.79
N PRO A 186 -19.11 18.70 5.99
CA PRO A 186 -18.86 17.98 7.23
C PRO A 186 -19.88 16.85 7.51
N GLU A 187 -21.15 17.05 7.17
CA GLU A 187 -22.23 16.07 7.30
C GLU A 187 -21.98 14.87 6.38
N GLN A 188 -21.66 15.11 5.13
CA GLN A 188 -21.39 14.04 4.14
C GLN A 188 -20.17 13.19 4.52
N ILE A 189 -19.14 13.80 5.12
CA ILE A 189 -17.97 13.05 5.60
C ILE A 189 -18.37 12.24 6.84
N TYR A 190 -19.22 12.78 7.71
CA TYR A 190 -19.70 12.07 8.89
C TYR A 190 -20.62 10.89 8.52
N GLU A 191 -21.48 11.05 7.52
CA GLU A 191 -22.28 9.95 6.95
C GLU A 191 -21.37 8.83 6.41
N GLU A 192 -20.33 9.18 5.65
CA GLU A 192 -19.35 8.21 5.14
C GLU A 192 -18.59 7.51 6.28
N TYR A 193 -18.23 8.24 7.35
CA TYR A 193 -17.63 7.68 8.55
C TYR A 193 -18.56 6.65 9.22
N GLN A 194 -19.85 6.96 9.37
CA GLN A 194 -20.82 6.03 9.94
C GLN A 194 -20.97 4.78 9.07
N ALA A 195 -21.05 4.95 7.76
CA ALA A 195 -21.08 3.85 6.80
C ALA A 195 -19.83 2.97 6.87
N MET A 196 -18.64 3.58 7.00
CA MET A 196 -17.36 2.90 7.19
C MET A 196 -17.38 2.01 8.43
N LEU A 197 -17.82 2.53 9.58
CA LEU A 197 -17.87 1.76 10.83
C LEU A 197 -18.76 0.50 10.74
N VAL A 198 -19.80 0.53 9.90
CA VAL A 198 -20.73 -0.59 9.73
C VAL A 198 -20.28 -1.55 8.64
N ASN A 199 -19.77 -1.02 7.53
CA ASN A 199 -19.65 -1.77 6.28
C ASN A 199 -18.24 -2.24 5.94
N ASP A 200 -17.19 -1.60 6.45
CA ASP A 200 -15.83 -1.90 6.02
C ASP A 200 -15.20 -3.06 6.78
N ASP A 201 -14.26 -3.73 6.12
CA ASP A 201 -13.40 -4.70 6.79
C ASP A 201 -12.38 -3.96 7.67
N ILE A 202 -12.26 -4.39 8.93
CA ILE A 202 -11.28 -3.85 9.88
C ILE A 202 -10.35 -4.97 10.30
N ASP A 203 -9.05 -4.78 10.02
CA ASP A 203 -7.97 -5.65 10.45
C ASP A 203 -7.13 -4.89 11.49
N LEU A 204 -6.99 -5.44 12.70
CA LEU A 204 -6.17 -4.90 13.78
C LEU A 204 -5.00 -5.84 14.05
N TYR A 205 -3.79 -5.34 13.86
CA TYR A 205 -2.53 -6.04 14.08
C TYR A 205 -1.88 -5.51 15.36
N ILE A 206 -1.47 -6.42 16.25
CA ILE A 206 -0.70 -6.08 17.45
C ILE A 206 0.54 -6.96 17.49
N VAL A 207 1.71 -6.33 17.47
CA VAL A 207 3.02 -6.99 17.42
C VAL A 207 3.84 -6.58 18.64
N GLY A 208 4.28 -7.55 19.43
CA GLY A 208 5.14 -7.27 20.59
C GLY A 208 5.24 -8.43 21.56
N ASP A 209 5.87 -8.17 22.69
CA ASP A 209 5.92 -9.11 23.83
C ASP A 209 4.64 -9.00 24.65
N VAL A 210 3.59 -9.60 24.11
CA VAL A 210 2.19 -9.53 24.59
C VAL A 210 1.62 -10.93 24.69
N GLN A 211 0.43 -11.05 25.34
CA GLN A 211 -0.34 -12.28 25.43
C GLN A 211 -1.66 -12.10 24.69
N THR A 212 -1.99 -13.03 23.79
CA THR A 212 -3.20 -12.97 22.94
C THR A 212 -4.47 -12.79 23.77
N GLU A 213 -4.61 -13.52 24.89
CA GLU A 213 -5.80 -13.50 25.73
C GLU A 213 -6.00 -12.13 26.41
N GLU A 214 -4.91 -11.45 26.78
CA GLU A 214 -4.96 -10.09 27.34
C GLU A 214 -5.39 -9.08 26.27
N ILE A 215 -4.75 -9.14 25.09
CA ILE A 215 -5.09 -8.28 23.95
C ILE A 215 -6.55 -8.43 23.56
N SER A 216 -7.06 -9.67 23.48
CA SER A 216 -8.45 -9.94 23.12
C SER A 216 -9.44 -9.26 24.06
N LYS A 217 -9.19 -9.33 25.38
CA LYS A 217 -10.01 -8.65 26.40
C LYS A 217 -9.96 -7.14 26.26
N LEU A 218 -8.80 -6.56 25.95
CA LEU A 218 -8.67 -5.11 25.73
C LEU A 218 -9.44 -4.66 24.48
N VAL A 219 -9.33 -5.42 23.38
CA VAL A 219 -10.09 -5.14 22.16
C VAL A 219 -11.59 -5.28 22.40
N GLU A 220 -12.03 -6.34 23.07
CA GLU A 220 -13.43 -6.54 23.43
C GLU A 220 -13.97 -5.40 24.31
N LYS A 221 -13.16 -4.89 25.25
CA LYS A 221 -13.51 -3.82 26.17
C LYS A 221 -13.64 -2.46 25.50
N TYR A 222 -12.74 -2.12 24.59
CA TYR A 222 -12.63 -0.75 24.06
C TYR A 222 -13.21 -0.57 22.66
N PHE A 223 -13.21 -1.58 21.80
CA PHE A 223 -13.77 -1.48 20.45
C PHE A 223 -15.24 -1.93 20.43
N ILE A 224 -16.10 -1.07 20.96
CA ILE A 224 -17.55 -1.28 20.99
C ILE A 224 -18.19 -0.46 19.88
N PHE A 225 -18.51 -1.12 18.77
CA PHE A 225 -19.11 -0.45 17.61
C PHE A 225 -20.59 -0.16 17.82
N PRO A 226 -21.11 0.96 17.28
CA PRO A 226 -22.55 1.21 17.26
C PRO A 226 -23.22 0.19 16.31
N GLY A 227 -24.15 -0.60 16.85
CA GLY A 227 -24.87 -1.64 16.10
C GLY A 227 -24.15 -2.99 16.02
N ASN A 228 -24.86 -4.00 15.50
CA ASN A 228 -24.25 -5.31 15.24
C ASN A 228 -23.38 -5.22 13.97
N ARG A 229 -22.09 -5.13 14.16
CA ARG A 229 -21.12 -5.33 13.10
C ARG A 229 -21.07 -6.82 12.79
N LEU A 230 -21.70 -7.21 11.68
CA LEU A 230 -21.71 -8.60 11.24
C LEU A 230 -20.32 -8.99 10.75
N THR A 231 -19.82 -10.15 11.20
CA THR A 231 -18.75 -10.86 10.50
C THR A 231 -19.24 -11.16 9.08
N ARG A 232 -18.76 -10.39 8.11
CA ARG A 232 -19.10 -10.68 6.71
C ARG A 232 -18.10 -11.70 6.19
N ASP A 233 -18.59 -12.69 5.47
CA ASP A 233 -17.74 -13.42 4.56
C ASP A 233 -17.06 -12.40 3.64
N ARG A 234 -15.73 -12.42 3.62
CA ARG A 234 -14.93 -11.48 2.81
C ARG A 234 -15.45 -11.51 1.38
N LYS A 235 -16.06 -10.42 0.92
CA LYS A 235 -16.41 -10.30 -0.49
C LYS A 235 -15.10 -10.18 -1.26
N GLU A 236 -14.81 -11.19 -2.06
CA GLU A 236 -13.75 -11.11 -3.04
C GLU A 236 -14.03 -9.93 -3.97
N VAL A 237 -13.14 -8.97 -4.00
CA VAL A 237 -13.06 -8.08 -5.15
C VAL A 237 -12.37 -8.90 -6.23
N SER A 238 -13.17 -9.47 -7.14
CA SER A 238 -12.62 -10.21 -8.27
C SER A 238 -11.86 -9.25 -9.17
N VAL A 239 -10.54 -9.23 -9.02
CA VAL A 239 -9.68 -8.49 -9.92
C VAL A 239 -9.65 -9.23 -11.26
N ASN A 240 -10.11 -8.57 -12.32
CA ASN A 240 -10.00 -9.14 -13.66
C ASN A 240 -8.54 -9.02 -14.15
N SER A 241 -7.68 -9.94 -13.69
CA SER A 241 -6.27 -9.99 -14.10
C SER A 241 -6.06 -10.44 -15.55
N ASN A 242 -7.10 -11.01 -16.19
CA ASN A 242 -7.05 -11.57 -17.53
C ASN A 242 -7.50 -10.59 -18.63
N GLN A 243 -7.52 -9.30 -18.36
CA GLN A 243 -7.87 -8.31 -19.37
C GLN A 243 -6.83 -8.35 -20.50
N LYS A 244 -7.28 -8.77 -21.69
CA LYS A 244 -6.43 -8.79 -22.88
C LYS A 244 -6.21 -7.36 -23.37
N VAL A 245 -4.97 -7.05 -23.65
CA VAL A 245 -4.61 -5.79 -24.32
C VAL A 245 -4.92 -5.93 -25.81
N GLU A 246 -5.93 -5.23 -26.30
CA GLU A 246 -6.27 -5.26 -27.72
C GLU A 246 -5.30 -4.40 -28.54
N LYS A 247 -4.83 -3.30 -27.96
CA LYS A 247 -3.90 -2.36 -28.62
C LYS A 247 -3.06 -1.64 -27.56
N GLU A 248 -1.76 -1.52 -27.83
CA GLU A 248 -0.86 -0.68 -27.03
C GLU A 248 -1.32 0.78 -27.10
N ASN A 249 -1.41 1.43 -25.94
CA ASN A 249 -1.75 2.85 -25.83
C ASN A 249 -0.46 3.66 -25.62
N GLU A 250 -0.34 4.80 -26.29
CA GLU A 250 0.83 5.67 -26.19
C GLU A 250 0.37 7.11 -25.93
N ILE A 251 0.81 7.68 -24.80
CA ILE A 251 0.34 8.96 -24.28
C ILE A 251 1.53 9.86 -24.03
N PHE A 252 1.45 11.06 -24.60
CA PHE A 252 2.41 12.13 -24.43
C PHE A 252 1.77 13.29 -23.68
N GLU A 253 2.46 13.79 -22.68
CA GLU A 253 2.05 14.97 -21.92
C GLU A 253 3.23 15.95 -21.81
N GLU A 254 2.96 17.25 -21.86
CA GLU A 254 3.97 18.29 -21.84
C GLU A 254 3.88 19.15 -20.57
N GLN A 255 5.00 19.27 -19.86
CA GLN A 255 5.10 20.16 -18.70
C GLN A 255 6.45 20.90 -18.73
N ASP A 256 6.61 21.91 -17.87
CA ASP A 256 7.90 22.56 -17.66
C ASP A 256 8.82 21.66 -16.81
N ILE A 257 9.56 20.78 -17.49
CA ILE A 257 10.50 19.83 -16.87
C ILE A 257 11.79 19.75 -17.67
N LYS A 258 12.87 19.39 -17.00
CA LYS A 258 14.21 19.24 -17.60
C LYS A 258 14.58 17.82 -17.97
N GLN A 259 13.79 16.83 -17.55
CA GLN A 259 14.06 15.42 -17.76
C GLN A 259 12.76 14.68 -18.02
N GLY A 260 12.68 13.92 -19.09
CA GLY A 260 11.55 13.08 -19.44
C GLY A 260 11.28 11.99 -18.41
N LYS A 261 9.99 11.71 -18.15
CA LYS A 261 9.56 10.58 -17.34
C LYS A 261 8.85 9.60 -18.26
N LEU A 262 9.55 8.51 -18.58
CA LEU A 262 9.03 7.41 -19.38
C LEU A 262 8.54 6.30 -18.44
N HIS A 263 7.26 6.08 -18.44
CA HIS A 263 6.64 4.99 -17.69
C HIS A 263 5.94 4.04 -18.65
N ILE A 264 6.08 2.72 -18.43
CA ILE A 264 5.48 1.70 -19.28
C ILE A 264 4.74 0.70 -18.37
N GLY A 265 3.46 0.54 -18.60
CA GLY A 265 2.60 -0.39 -17.87
C GLY A 265 2.34 -1.67 -18.65
N PHE A 266 2.38 -2.79 -17.93
CA PHE A 266 2.14 -4.12 -18.48
C PHE A 266 1.08 -4.84 -17.68
N ARG A 267 0.23 -5.63 -18.35
CA ARG A 267 -0.66 -6.62 -17.73
C ARG A 267 0.11 -7.92 -17.57
N THR A 268 0.04 -8.54 -16.39
CA THR A 268 0.82 -9.74 -16.09
C THR A 268 -0.01 -11.01 -16.15
N ALA A 269 -1.35 -10.90 -16.08
CA ALA A 269 -2.27 -12.02 -15.92
C ALA A 269 -1.88 -12.96 -14.77
N THR A 270 -1.18 -12.44 -13.78
CA THR A 270 -0.75 -13.14 -12.57
C THR A 270 -0.94 -12.20 -11.39
N THR A 271 -1.59 -12.68 -10.33
CA THR A 271 -1.84 -11.93 -9.09
C THR A 271 -1.25 -12.64 -7.89
N TYR A 272 -1.38 -12.05 -6.71
CA TYR A 272 -0.98 -12.66 -5.44
C TYR A 272 -1.70 -14.01 -5.19
N ASN A 273 -2.91 -14.19 -5.69
CA ASN A 273 -3.70 -15.41 -5.49
C ASN A 273 -3.28 -16.58 -6.39
N ASP A 274 -2.53 -16.30 -7.47
CA ASP A 274 -2.17 -17.30 -8.45
C ASP A 274 -1.00 -18.19 -7.99
N GLU A 275 -0.93 -19.41 -8.52
CA GLU A 275 0.13 -20.38 -8.20
C GLU A 275 1.52 -19.90 -8.67
N ASP A 276 1.57 -19.17 -9.76
CA ASP A 276 2.79 -18.66 -10.37
C ASP A 276 3.21 -17.27 -9.87
N TYR A 277 2.62 -16.83 -8.74
CA TYR A 277 2.98 -15.57 -8.08
C TYR A 277 4.48 -15.42 -7.82
N PHE A 278 5.14 -16.46 -7.28
CA PHE A 278 6.56 -16.41 -6.98
C PHE A 278 7.42 -16.33 -8.23
N ALA A 279 7.00 -17.00 -9.32
CA ALA A 279 7.65 -16.88 -10.62
C ALA A 279 7.55 -15.44 -11.15
N MET A 280 6.42 -14.75 -10.94
CA MET A 280 6.25 -13.35 -11.33
C MET A 280 7.10 -12.41 -10.46
N GLN A 281 7.31 -12.69 -9.19
CA GLN A 281 8.25 -11.96 -8.35
C GLN A 281 9.69 -12.10 -8.86
N MET A 282 10.10 -13.32 -9.22
CA MET A 282 11.41 -13.60 -9.83
C MET A 282 11.56 -12.91 -11.18
N PHE A 283 10.52 -12.95 -12.03
CA PHE A 283 10.48 -12.23 -13.30
C PHE A 283 10.74 -10.73 -13.09
N ASN A 284 9.98 -10.09 -12.17
CA ASN A 284 10.17 -8.67 -11.86
C ASN A 284 11.59 -8.38 -11.37
N GLY A 285 12.14 -9.22 -10.50
CA GLY A 285 13.51 -9.08 -9.98
C GLY A 285 14.56 -9.06 -11.08
N LEU A 286 14.48 -10.01 -12.02
CA LEU A 286 15.39 -10.14 -13.18
C LEU A 286 15.14 -9.03 -14.22
N PHE A 287 13.89 -8.64 -14.44
CA PHE A 287 13.54 -7.65 -15.45
C PHE A 287 13.98 -6.24 -15.06
N GLY A 288 13.58 -5.74 -13.88
CA GLY A 288 13.88 -4.36 -13.49
C GLY A 288 13.87 -4.09 -11.97
N GLY A 289 13.68 -5.13 -11.13
CA GLY A 289 13.53 -4.93 -9.69
C GLY A 289 14.84 -4.65 -8.94
N PHE A 290 15.99 -5.01 -9.50
CA PHE A 290 17.28 -4.94 -8.81
C PHE A 290 18.39 -4.33 -9.68
N SER A 291 19.54 -3.99 -9.07
CA SER A 291 20.69 -3.42 -9.76
C SER A 291 21.38 -4.38 -10.75
N HIS A 292 21.14 -5.67 -10.66
CA HIS A 292 21.63 -6.67 -11.63
C HIS A 292 20.57 -7.03 -12.70
N SER A 293 19.44 -6.34 -12.72
CA SER A 293 18.34 -6.59 -13.65
C SER A 293 18.64 -6.14 -15.07
N LYS A 294 17.91 -6.70 -16.02
CA LYS A 294 18.03 -6.40 -17.46
C LYS A 294 17.85 -4.89 -17.75
N LEU A 295 16.84 -4.25 -17.16
CA LEU A 295 16.59 -2.82 -17.37
C LEU A 295 17.73 -1.96 -16.80
N PHE A 296 18.19 -2.27 -15.60
CA PHE A 296 19.27 -1.52 -14.99
C PHE A 296 20.56 -1.64 -15.84
N ILE A 297 20.94 -2.85 -16.22
CA ILE A 297 22.17 -3.08 -16.99
C ILE A 297 22.07 -2.51 -18.41
N ASN A 298 20.96 -2.75 -19.14
CA ASN A 298 20.93 -2.45 -20.57
C ASN A 298 20.44 -1.05 -20.90
N VAL A 299 19.52 -0.46 -20.08
CA VAL A 299 19.02 0.91 -20.30
C VAL A 299 19.89 1.95 -19.61
N ARG A 300 20.27 1.69 -18.33
CA ARG A 300 21.03 2.64 -17.53
C ARG A 300 22.53 2.52 -17.75
N GLU A 301 23.13 1.34 -17.56
CA GLU A 301 24.58 1.17 -17.57
C GLU A 301 25.15 1.15 -19.00
N LYS A 302 24.71 0.22 -19.86
CA LYS A 302 25.27 0.05 -21.19
C LYS A 302 24.86 1.14 -22.17
N ALA A 303 23.56 1.42 -22.26
CA ALA A 303 23.07 2.43 -23.20
C ALA A 303 23.21 3.85 -22.67
N SER A 304 23.40 4.04 -21.36
CA SER A 304 23.49 5.34 -20.69
C SER A 304 22.33 6.28 -21.01
N LEU A 305 21.13 5.73 -21.25
CA LEU A 305 19.96 6.51 -21.67
C LEU A 305 19.18 7.07 -20.49
N ALA A 306 19.34 6.48 -19.29
CA ALA A 306 18.52 6.80 -18.15
C ALA A 306 19.32 6.99 -16.87
N TYR A 307 18.88 7.92 -16.03
CA TYR A 307 19.39 8.09 -14.67
C TYR A 307 18.91 6.95 -13.74
N TYR A 308 17.71 6.48 -13.98
CA TYR A 308 17.14 5.28 -13.34
C TYR A 308 16.30 4.52 -14.36
N ALA A 309 16.31 3.21 -14.24
CA ALA A 309 15.43 2.30 -14.96
C ALA A 309 15.10 1.14 -14.02
N SER A 310 13.85 1.01 -13.64
CA SER A 310 13.40 -0.02 -12.69
C SER A 310 12.01 -0.50 -13.02
N SER A 311 11.62 -1.68 -12.48
CA SER A 311 10.25 -2.17 -12.54
C SER A 311 9.70 -2.47 -11.16
N ARG A 312 8.38 -2.37 -11.04
CA ARG A 312 7.62 -2.72 -9.83
C ARG A 312 6.39 -3.53 -10.21
N TYR A 313 6.20 -4.62 -9.51
CA TYR A 313 5.03 -5.48 -9.66
C TYR A 313 4.00 -5.21 -8.57
N GLU A 314 2.77 -4.85 -8.97
CA GLU A 314 1.61 -4.71 -8.10
C GLU A 314 0.79 -6.00 -8.14
N SER A 315 1.07 -6.88 -7.21
CA SER A 315 0.59 -8.26 -7.23
C SER A 315 -0.91 -8.41 -6.99
N HIS A 316 -1.55 -7.51 -6.23
CA HIS A 316 -3.00 -7.58 -6.01
C HIS A 316 -3.82 -7.07 -7.21
N LYS A 317 -3.16 -6.42 -8.18
CA LYS A 317 -3.79 -5.98 -9.43
C LYS A 317 -3.32 -6.77 -10.65
N GLY A 318 -2.15 -7.37 -10.58
CA GLY A 318 -1.55 -8.05 -11.73
C GLY A 318 -0.99 -7.06 -12.76
N ILE A 319 -0.34 -6.00 -12.28
CA ILE A 319 0.29 -4.97 -13.11
C ILE A 319 1.79 -4.91 -12.84
N LEU A 320 2.57 -4.80 -13.90
CA LEU A 320 4.00 -4.51 -13.83
C LEU A 320 4.24 -3.12 -14.42
N MET A 321 4.90 -2.26 -13.68
CA MET A 321 5.18 -0.88 -14.07
C MET A 321 6.68 -0.69 -14.22
N VAL A 322 7.14 -0.25 -15.40
CA VAL A 322 8.50 0.21 -15.64
C VAL A 322 8.54 1.72 -15.50
N MET A 323 9.55 2.22 -14.81
CA MET A 323 9.78 3.65 -14.56
C MET A 323 11.20 4.02 -14.99
N SER A 324 11.34 5.07 -15.78
CA SER A 324 12.63 5.55 -16.25
C SER A 324 12.67 7.07 -16.40
N GLY A 325 13.81 7.67 -16.04
CA GLY A 325 14.07 9.10 -16.26
C GLY A 325 15.10 9.25 -17.39
N ILE A 326 14.70 9.81 -18.51
CA ILE A 326 15.49 9.88 -19.76
C ILE A 326 15.58 11.30 -20.30
N GLU A 327 16.56 11.55 -21.18
CA GLU A 327 16.54 12.72 -22.06
C GLU A 327 15.41 12.59 -23.10
N PHE A 328 14.81 13.71 -23.51
CA PHE A 328 13.63 13.69 -24.40
C PHE A 328 13.94 13.02 -25.75
N THR A 329 15.12 13.28 -26.30
CA THR A 329 15.59 12.71 -27.57
C THR A 329 15.79 11.19 -27.54
N ASN A 330 15.90 10.61 -26.34
CA ASN A 330 16.17 9.17 -26.15
C ASN A 330 14.90 8.31 -26.09
N TYR A 331 13.72 8.91 -26.22
CA TYR A 331 12.44 8.22 -26.09
C TYR A 331 12.35 6.92 -26.92
N SER A 332 12.51 7.05 -28.25
CA SER A 332 12.36 5.91 -29.17
C SER A 332 13.36 4.78 -28.87
N GLN A 333 14.61 5.15 -28.56
CA GLN A 333 15.66 4.18 -28.24
C GLN A 333 15.36 3.48 -26.89
N ALA A 334 14.96 4.24 -25.88
CA ALA A 334 14.63 3.68 -24.56
C ALA A 334 13.45 2.69 -24.65
N VAL A 335 12.37 3.07 -25.34
CA VAL A 335 11.22 2.18 -25.56
C VAL A 335 11.63 0.92 -26.29
N THR A 336 12.45 1.03 -27.35
CA THR A 336 12.96 -0.12 -28.11
C THR A 336 13.73 -1.07 -27.21
N ILE A 337 14.71 -0.58 -26.44
CA ILE A 337 15.51 -1.41 -25.55
C ILE A 337 14.64 -2.07 -24.47
N ILE A 338 13.69 -1.35 -23.87
CA ILE A 338 12.78 -1.93 -22.85
C ILE A 338 11.96 -3.07 -23.46
N LYS A 339 11.42 -2.90 -24.67
CA LYS A 339 10.70 -3.96 -25.40
C LYS A 339 11.59 -5.15 -25.74
N GLU A 340 12.84 -4.93 -26.08
CA GLU A 340 13.84 -5.97 -26.32
C GLU A 340 14.15 -6.74 -25.03
N GLN A 341 14.29 -6.04 -23.88
CA GLN A 341 14.51 -6.73 -22.60
C GLN A 341 13.29 -7.57 -22.18
N LEU A 342 12.07 -7.12 -22.46
CA LEU A 342 10.89 -7.95 -22.25
C LEU A 342 10.95 -9.24 -23.09
N LYS A 343 11.26 -9.14 -24.39
CA LYS A 343 11.42 -10.29 -25.28
C LYS A 343 12.53 -11.22 -24.80
N SER A 344 13.66 -10.68 -24.34
CA SER A 344 14.76 -11.42 -23.74
C SER A 344 14.29 -12.24 -22.54
N MET A 345 13.50 -11.64 -21.64
CA MET A 345 12.89 -12.35 -20.52
C MET A 345 11.92 -13.45 -20.97
N GLN A 346 11.08 -13.18 -21.97
CA GLN A 346 10.10 -14.12 -22.52
C GLN A 346 10.74 -15.32 -23.23
N SER A 347 11.94 -15.13 -23.80
CA SER A 347 12.72 -16.20 -24.46
C SER A 347 13.65 -16.95 -23.52
N GLY A 348 13.76 -16.54 -22.25
CA GLY A 348 14.65 -17.17 -21.28
C GLY A 348 16.13 -16.82 -21.44
N ASP A 349 16.43 -15.66 -22.06
CA ASP A 349 17.79 -15.15 -22.19
C ASP A 349 18.27 -14.53 -20.86
N PHE A 350 18.43 -15.38 -19.85
CA PHE A 350 19.04 -15.10 -18.57
C PHE A 350 19.67 -16.39 -17.99
N THR A 351 20.66 -16.22 -17.15
CA THR A 351 21.52 -17.31 -16.66
C THR A 351 21.05 -17.84 -15.31
N GLU A 352 21.44 -19.07 -14.96
CA GLU A 352 21.22 -19.64 -13.64
C GLU A 352 21.84 -18.78 -12.54
N LYS A 353 22.99 -18.15 -12.81
CA LYS A 353 23.64 -17.23 -11.85
C LYS A 353 22.76 -16.03 -11.54
N GLU A 354 22.09 -15.44 -12.54
CA GLU A 354 21.17 -14.32 -12.35
C GLU A 354 19.93 -14.76 -11.56
N ILE A 355 19.43 -15.98 -11.80
CA ILE A 355 18.32 -16.57 -11.04
C ILE A 355 18.71 -16.72 -9.58
N GLU A 356 19.84 -17.37 -9.28
CA GLU A 356 20.29 -17.60 -7.90
C GLU A 356 20.59 -16.27 -7.17
N GLN A 357 21.17 -15.30 -7.84
CA GLN A 357 21.37 -13.95 -7.29
C GLN A 357 20.04 -13.28 -6.95
N THR A 358 19.05 -13.39 -7.82
CA THR A 358 17.72 -12.80 -7.62
C THR A 358 16.98 -13.48 -6.47
N LYS A 359 17.03 -14.82 -6.36
CA LYS A 359 16.49 -15.58 -5.21
C LYS A 359 17.10 -15.10 -3.90
N ALA A 360 18.43 -14.98 -3.86
CA ALA A 360 19.15 -14.56 -2.65
C ALA A 360 18.72 -13.15 -2.22
N VAL A 361 18.58 -12.20 -3.15
CA VAL A 361 18.16 -10.82 -2.85
C VAL A 361 16.72 -10.79 -2.34
N ILE A 362 15.78 -11.49 -3.01
CA ILE A 362 14.36 -11.52 -2.59
C ILE A 362 14.24 -12.14 -1.19
N LYS A 363 14.91 -13.26 -0.92
CA LYS A 363 14.87 -13.91 0.39
C LYS A 363 15.45 -13.02 1.48
N ASN A 364 16.56 -12.33 1.20
CA ASN A 364 17.13 -11.38 2.15
C ASN A 364 16.14 -10.23 2.45
N GLN A 365 15.50 -9.67 1.43
CA GLN A 365 14.48 -8.62 1.61
C GLN A 365 13.28 -9.09 2.45
N ILE A 366 12.81 -10.35 2.25
CA ILE A 366 11.75 -10.93 3.07
C ILE A 366 12.20 -10.99 4.54
N LEU A 367 13.41 -11.49 4.80
CA LEU A 367 13.96 -11.60 6.15
C LEU A 367 14.17 -10.23 6.80
N GLU A 368 14.70 -9.25 6.08
CA GLU A 368 14.83 -7.87 6.55
C GLU A 368 13.46 -7.24 6.86
N THR A 369 12.45 -7.53 6.03
CA THR A 369 11.10 -7.03 6.24
C THR A 369 10.49 -7.53 7.53
N VAL A 370 10.66 -8.82 7.87
CA VAL A 370 10.15 -9.39 9.12
C VAL A 370 11.01 -9.04 10.35
N ASP A 371 12.18 -8.43 10.14
CA ASP A 371 13.01 -7.90 11.21
C ASP A 371 12.44 -6.60 11.81
N VAL A 372 11.49 -5.99 11.12
CA VAL A 372 10.77 -4.78 11.56
C VAL A 372 9.31 -5.12 11.79
N ALA A 373 8.75 -4.78 12.96
CA ALA A 373 7.36 -5.11 13.32
C ALA A 373 6.35 -4.67 12.25
N ARG A 374 6.52 -3.47 11.70
CA ARG A 374 5.67 -2.94 10.61
C ARG A 374 5.78 -3.75 9.32
N GLY A 375 6.99 -4.18 8.97
CA GLY A 375 7.21 -5.01 7.78
C GLY A 375 6.51 -6.36 7.91
N TYR A 376 6.53 -6.94 9.12
CA TYR A 376 5.79 -8.16 9.38
C TYR A 376 4.28 -7.97 9.20
N VAL A 377 3.72 -6.86 9.70
CA VAL A 377 2.30 -6.49 9.47
C VAL A 377 2.00 -6.35 7.98
N GLU A 378 2.87 -5.72 7.18
CA GLU A 378 2.68 -5.58 5.73
C GLU A 378 2.59 -6.94 5.02
N LEU A 379 3.43 -7.90 5.40
CA LEU A 379 3.35 -9.26 4.86
C LEU A 379 2.03 -9.96 5.22
N LEU A 380 1.58 -9.82 6.47
CA LEU A 380 0.29 -10.37 6.89
C LEU A 380 -0.90 -9.67 6.22
N HIS A 381 -0.76 -8.36 5.94
CA HIS A 381 -1.80 -7.60 5.27
C HIS A 381 -2.04 -8.07 3.83
N HIS A 382 -1.03 -8.60 3.14
CA HIS A 382 -1.26 -9.30 1.87
C HIS A 382 -2.26 -10.45 2.01
N ASN A 383 -2.13 -11.24 3.09
CA ASN A 383 -3.06 -12.34 3.39
C ASN A 383 -4.47 -11.88 3.75
N ALA A 384 -4.60 -10.68 4.35
CA ALA A 384 -5.91 -10.12 4.69
C ALA A 384 -6.71 -9.69 3.45
N ILE A 385 -6.01 -9.33 2.37
CA ILE A 385 -6.63 -8.89 1.11
C ILE A 385 -6.86 -10.09 0.17
N ALA A 386 -5.95 -11.06 0.22
CA ALA A 386 -5.96 -12.21 -0.67
C ALA A 386 -6.85 -13.35 -0.15
N THR A 387 -7.27 -14.22 -1.05
CA THR A 387 -7.91 -15.49 -0.72
C THR A 387 -6.87 -16.56 -0.32
N LYS A 388 -5.69 -16.49 -0.95
CA LYS A 388 -4.59 -17.41 -0.66
C LYS A 388 -3.70 -16.84 0.44
N LYS A 389 -3.70 -17.51 1.58
CA LYS A 389 -2.81 -17.17 2.71
C LYS A 389 -1.44 -17.81 2.51
N ARG A 390 -0.37 -17.05 2.80
CA ARG A 390 1.02 -17.49 2.75
C ARG A 390 1.74 -17.15 4.04
N THR A 391 2.45 -18.12 4.58
CA THR A 391 3.39 -17.92 5.69
C THR A 391 4.73 -17.37 5.18
N ILE A 392 5.59 -16.93 6.09
CA ILE A 392 6.97 -16.54 5.74
C ILE A 392 7.72 -17.72 5.12
N ASP A 393 7.53 -18.93 5.65
CA ASP A 393 8.16 -20.15 5.13
C ASP A 393 7.65 -20.47 3.71
N ASP A 394 6.35 -20.25 3.43
CA ASP A 394 5.81 -20.38 2.08
C ASP A 394 6.44 -19.37 1.11
N TRP A 395 6.72 -18.15 1.56
CA TRP A 395 7.40 -17.15 0.74
C TRP A 395 8.84 -17.57 0.43
N LEU A 396 9.60 -17.98 1.45
CA LEU A 396 11.00 -18.38 1.27
C LEU A 396 11.11 -19.64 0.41
N THR A 397 10.28 -20.64 0.69
CA THR A 397 10.27 -21.92 -0.06
C THR A 397 9.75 -21.69 -1.48
N GLY A 398 8.69 -20.88 -1.64
CA GLY A 398 8.13 -20.58 -2.96
C GLY A 398 9.14 -19.90 -3.89
N ILE A 399 9.95 -18.98 -3.39
CA ILE A 399 11.04 -18.36 -4.18
C ILE A 399 12.12 -19.39 -4.52
N ASP A 400 12.52 -20.25 -3.58
CA ASP A 400 13.55 -21.26 -3.83
C ASP A 400 13.15 -22.28 -4.90
N GLN A 401 11.88 -22.63 -4.96
CA GLN A 401 11.34 -23.64 -5.90
C GLN A 401 11.16 -23.12 -7.33
N VAL A 402 11.19 -21.80 -7.56
CA VAL A 402 11.01 -21.23 -8.91
C VAL A 402 12.10 -21.70 -9.85
N THR A 403 11.70 -22.25 -10.99
CA THR A 403 12.59 -22.68 -12.07
C THR A 403 12.70 -21.61 -13.17
N LYS A 404 13.65 -21.78 -14.07
CA LYS A 404 13.79 -20.94 -15.27
C LYS A 404 12.54 -21.01 -16.15
N GLU A 405 12.00 -22.19 -16.31
CA GLU A 405 10.79 -22.49 -17.10
C GLU A 405 9.57 -21.75 -16.53
N ASP A 406 9.43 -21.70 -15.21
CA ASP A 406 8.35 -20.94 -14.54
C ASP A 406 8.46 -19.44 -14.83
N ILE A 407 9.67 -18.88 -14.78
CA ILE A 407 9.91 -17.46 -15.08
C ILE A 407 9.58 -17.14 -16.54
N VAL A 408 9.97 -18.00 -17.47
CA VAL A 408 9.63 -17.86 -18.90
C VAL A 408 8.11 -17.94 -19.11
N LYS A 409 7.47 -18.92 -18.47
CA LYS A 409 6.02 -19.13 -18.58
C LYS A 409 5.22 -17.89 -18.11
N VAL A 410 5.56 -17.29 -16.98
CA VAL A 410 4.89 -16.06 -16.55
C VAL A 410 5.26 -14.87 -17.43
N GLY A 411 6.51 -14.80 -17.90
CA GLY A 411 6.96 -13.78 -18.84
C GLY A 411 6.14 -13.75 -20.12
N GLN A 412 5.76 -14.93 -20.65
CA GLN A 412 4.92 -15.04 -21.85
C GLN A 412 3.50 -14.50 -21.66
N LYS A 413 3.01 -14.37 -20.42
CA LYS A 413 1.74 -13.74 -20.10
C LYS A 413 1.82 -12.21 -20.06
N VAL A 414 3.03 -11.66 -19.87
CA VAL A 414 3.23 -10.20 -19.73
C VAL A 414 3.00 -9.51 -21.06
N GLN A 415 2.04 -8.60 -21.10
CA GLN A 415 1.65 -7.83 -22.29
C GLN A 415 1.80 -6.33 -22.01
N LEU A 416 2.44 -5.61 -22.92
CA LEU A 416 2.52 -4.16 -22.86
C LEU A 416 1.12 -3.58 -23.11
N ASP A 417 0.70 -2.70 -22.19
CA ASP A 417 -0.61 -2.06 -22.23
C ASP A 417 -0.46 -0.58 -22.62
N THR A 418 0.25 0.20 -21.80
CA THR A 418 0.30 1.65 -21.93
C THR A 418 1.73 2.16 -21.80
N ILE A 419 2.13 3.05 -22.71
CA ILE A 419 3.34 3.86 -22.62
C ILE A 419 2.92 5.29 -22.31
N TYR A 420 3.45 5.86 -21.24
CA TYR A 420 3.25 7.25 -20.86
C TYR A 420 4.59 8.00 -20.86
N PHE A 421 4.62 9.12 -21.55
CA PHE A 421 5.82 9.96 -21.61
C PHE A 421 5.50 11.41 -21.27
N LEU A 422 5.98 11.84 -20.10
CA LEU A 422 5.97 13.25 -19.71
C LEU A 422 7.24 13.90 -20.25
N LYS A 423 7.11 14.90 -21.12
CA LYS A 423 8.24 15.60 -21.77
C LYS A 423 8.22 17.10 -21.52
N GLY A 424 9.33 17.78 -21.85
CA GLY A 424 9.46 19.23 -21.78
C GLY A 424 8.60 19.96 -22.81
N LYS A 425 8.13 21.16 -22.49
CA LYS A 425 7.39 22.01 -23.44
C LYS A 425 8.26 22.40 -24.62
N GLY A 426 7.73 22.20 -25.84
CA GLY A 426 8.43 22.60 -27.07
C GLY A 426 9.52 21.64 -27.54
N GLU A 427 9.73 20.51 -26.86
CA GLU A 427 10.66 19.45 -27.26
C GLU A 427 9.97 18.50 -28.26
N LYS A 428 10.64 18.27 -29.42
CA LYS A 428 10.16 17.38 -30.48
C LYS A 428 10.55 15.94 -30.23
#